data_1cc98daf2f642e6392b1f09787d855d8
#
_entry.id   1cc98daf2f642e6392b1f09787d855d8
#
_cell.length_a   1.000
_cell.length_b   1.000
_cell.length_c   1.000
_cell.angle_alpha   90.00
_cell.angle_beta   90.00
_cell.angle_gamma   90.00
#
_symmetry.space_group_name_H-M   'P 1'
#
loop_
_entity.id
_entity.type
_entity.pdbx_description
1 polymer ?
#
loop_
_entity_poly.entity_id
_entity_poly.type
_entity_poly.pdbx_seq_one_letter_code
_entity_poly.pdbx_strand_id
1 'polypeptide(L)'
;MANPLDDLRAQVTDGALDAHDSALEQSGQVPAEFRDVYEQGVTDLTNAVAPGALDERAAARAAAEAAAAEQARQDAWNDTTNTPCPATAKACVDLDGRRAWLTDGGNTVYGPVYISSGAPGADTETPRGTFHVTYKVKDEVSHEFNDAPMPNSVYFTWSGHAFHQGNPNVDSAGCIHLGGSDSDAFFNQLHEGDEVFIY
;
A
#
# COMPACT_ATOMS: atom_id res chain seq x y z
N MET A 1 -11.48 28.46 25.68
CA MET A 1 -10.84 28.35 27.01
C MET A 1 -11.16 26.96 27.50
N ALA A 2 -10.14 26.16 27.84
CA ALA A 2 -10.35 24.84 28.41
C ALA A 2 -11.07 24.97 29.77
N ASN A 3 -11.96 24.04 30.05
CA ASN A 3 -12.69 24.03 31.32
C ASN A 3 -11.76 23.45 32.40
N PRO A 4 -11.50 24.16 33.52
CA PRO A 4 -10.62 23.65 34.60
C PRO A 4 -11.03 22.28 35.14
N LEU A 5 -12.31 21.92 35.05
CA LEU A 5 -12.80 20.61 35.48
C LEU A 5 -12.42 19.51 34.49
N ASP A 6 -12.33 19.80 33.17
CA ASP A 6 -11.91 18.85 32.17
C ASP A 6 -10.40 18.60 32.30
N ASP A 7 -9.60 19.62 32.57
CA ASP A 7 -8.17 19.50 32.85
C ASP A 7 -7.91 18.64 34.10
N LEU A 8 -8.68 18.85 35.18
CA LEU A 8 -8.55 18.05 36.39
C LEU A 8 -8.94 16.59 36.16
N ARG A 9 -10.02 16.37 35.40
CA ARG A 9 -10.47 15.01 35.06
C ARG A 9 -9.40 14.28 34.22
N ALA A 10 -8.79 14.94 33.22
CA ALA A 10 -7.70 14.38 32.43
C ALA A 10 -6.51 13.99 33.32
N GLN A 11 -6.08 14.88 34.26
CA GLN A 11 -4.98 14.57 35.19
C GLN A 11 -5.28 13.37 36.11
N VAL A 12 -6.52 13.22 36.56
CA VAL A 12 -6.93 12.07 37.37
C VAL A 12 -6.91 10.80 36.55
N THR A 13 -7.40 10.88 35.31
CA THR A 13 -7.39 9.73 34.40
C THR A 13 -5.96 9.30 34.07
N ASP A 14 -5.09 10.22 33.70
CA ASP A 14 -3.68 9.93 33.39
C ASP A 14 -2.97 9.33 34.59
N GLY A 15 -3.16 9.92 35.78
CA GLY A 15 -2.58 9.39 37.03
C GLY A 15 -3.08 7.99 37.40
N ALA A 16 -4.36 7.70 37.16
CA ALA A 16 -4.91 6.35 37.38
C ALA A 16 -4.34 5.32 36.40
N LEU A 17 -4.14 5.71 35.14
CA LEU A 17 -3.53 4.84 34.12
C LEU A 17 -2.04 4.58 34.40
N ASP A 18 -1.29 5.59 34.83
CA ASP A 18 0.12 5.46 35.20
C ASP A 18 0.29 4.56 36.45
N ALA A 19 -0.59 4.72 37.45
CA ALA A 19 -0.60 3.86 38.62
C ALA A 19 -0.95 2.41 38.28
N HIS A 20 -1.89 2.19 37.37
CA HIS A 20 -2.24 0.87 36.84
C HIS A 20 -1.02 0.19 36.21
N ASP A 21 -0.34 0.88 35.29
CA ASP A 21 0.82 0.32 34.60
C ASP A 21 1.96 -0.02 35.57
N SER A 22 2.25 0.89 36.50
CA SER A 22 3.27 0.70 37.52
C SER A 22 2.94 -0.48 38.44
N ALA A 23 1.67 -0.70 38.78
CA ALA A 23 1.23 -1.83 39.58
C ALA A 23 1.35 -3.15 38.80
N LEU A 24 0.98 -3.17 37.49
CA LEU A 24 1.13 -4.35 36.65
C LEU A 24 2.60 -4.73 36.41
N GLU A 25 3.51 -3.76 36.27
CA GLU A 25 4.96 -4.04 36.19
C GLU A 25 5.47 -4.77 37.44
N GLN A 26 4.89 -4.51 38.60
CA GLN A 26 5.23 -5.13 39.87
C GLN A 26 4.55 -6.50 40.08
N SER A 27 3.60 -6.90 39.23
CA SER A 27 2.86 -8.15 39.36
C SER A 27 3.79 -9.37 39.32
N GLY A 28 4.96 -9.25 38.66
CA GLY A 28 6.00 -10.29 38.65
C GLY A 28 6.59 -10.62 40.00
N GLN A 29 6.46 -9.72 40.99
CA GLN A 29 6.91 -9.93 42.39
C GLN A 29 5.84 -10.60 43.25
N VAL A 30 4.60 -10.70 42.76
CA VAL A 30 3.50 -11.40 43.44
C VAL A 30 3.60 -12.90 43.19
N PRO A 31 3.44 -13.77 44.24
CA PRO A 31 3.38 -15.20 44.04
C PRO A 31 2.37 -15.59 42.96
N ALA A 32 2.70 -16.61 42.15
CA ALA A 32 1.93 -16.94 40.95
C ALA A 32 0.45 -17.20 41.23
N GLU A 33 0.17 -17.84 42.37
CA GLU A 33 -1.20 -18.19 42.81
C GLU A 33 -2.07 -16.96 43.15
N PHE A 34 -1.48 -15.79 43.35
CA PHE A 34 -2.21 -14.55 43.70
C PHE A 34 -2.13 -13.47 42.57
N ARG A 35 -1.38 -13.73 41.52
CA ARG A 35 -1.12 -12.74 40.49
C ARG A 35 -2.39 -12.31 39.79
N ASP A 36 -3.24 -13.22 39.37
CA ASP A 36 -4.49 -12.93 38.67
C ASP A 36 -5.42 -12.09 39.53
N VAL A 37 -5.51 -12.41 40.84
CA VAL A 37 -6.34 -11.61 41.75
C VAL A 37 -5.78 -10.20 41.97
N TYR A 38 -4.46 -10.07 42.02
CA TYR A 38 -3.78 -8.80 42.12
C TYR A 38 -4.03 -7.93 40.88
N GLU A 39 -3.81 -8.47 39.67
CA GLU A 39 -4.00 -7.75 38.41
C GLU A 39 -5.47 -7.37 38.19
N GLN A 40 -6.41 -8.24 38.56
CA GLN A 40 -7.83 -7.94 38.53
C GLN A 40 -8.18 -6.80 39.49
N GLY A 41 -7.65 -6.84 40.71
CA GLY A 41 -7.86 -5.78 41.72
C GLY A 41 -7.32 -4.41 41.27
N VAL A 42 -6.16 -4.39 40.62
CA VAL A 42 -5.58 -3.18 39.99
C VAL A 42 -6.50 -2.65 38.91
N THR A 43 -6.99 -3.51 38.03
CA THR A 43 -7.91 -3.16 36.94
C THR A 43 -9.23 -2.61 37.47
N ASP A 44 -9.83 -3.26 38.47
CA ASP A 44 -11.09 -2.84 39.10
C ASP A 44 -10.95 -1.48 39.79
N LEU A 45 -9.83 -1.25 40.49
CA LEU A 45 -9.54 0.04 41.10
C LEU A 45 -9.40 1.17 40.08
N THR A 46 -8.67 0.88 38.99
CA THR A 46 -8.49 1.85 37.92
C THR A 46 -9.83 2.21 37.27
N ASN A 47 -10.68 1.23 37.01
CA ASN A 47 -12.02 1.45 36.45
C ASN A 47 -12.95 2.20 37.42
N ALA A 48 -12.76 2.05 38.72
CA ALA A 48 -13.52 2.81 39.71
C ALA A 48 -13.12 4.30 39.76
N VAL A 49 -11.84 4.63 39.52
CA VAL A 49 -11.30 5.99 39.52
C VAL A 49 -11.49 6.69 38.19
N ALA A 50 -11.24 5.96 37.09
CA ALA A 50 -11.30 6.44 35.71
C ALA A 50 -12.12 5.47 34.83
N PRO A 51 -13.46 5.48 34.92
CA PRO A 51 -14.32 4.56 34.20
C PRO A 51 -14.13 4.66 32.69
N GLY A 52 -13.85 3.52 32.02
CA GLY A 52 -13.66 3.44 30.58
C GLY A 52 -12.28 3.82 30.07
N ALA A 53 -11.40 4.41 30.90
CA ALA A 53 -10.09 4.89 30.46
C ALA A 53 -9.17 3.75 29.98
N LEU A 54 -9.26 2.56 30.57
CA LEU A 54 -8.52 1.38 30.11
C LEU A 54 -8.98 0.93 28.73
N ASP A 55 -10.30 0.90 28.48
CA ASP A 55 -10.86 0.52 27.19
C ASP A 55 -10.52 1.53 26.11
N GLU A 56 -10.63 2.84 26.42
CA GLU A 56 -10.24 3.92 25.51
C GLU A 56 -8.75 3.85 25.15
N ARG A 57 -7.89 3.59 26.14
CA ARG A 57 -6.45 3.42 25.90
C ARG A 57 -6.14 2.17 25.07
N ALA A 58 -6.81 1.06 25.35
CA ALA A 58 -6.67 -0.15 24.56
C ALA A 58 -7.11 0.04 23.10
N ALA A 59 -8.23 0.73 22.89
CA ALA A 59 -8.73 1.09 21.56
C ALA A 59 -7.75 2.03 20.83
N ALA A 60 -7.20 3.03 21.52
CA ALA A 60 -6.23 3.96 20.94
C ALA A 60 -4.92 3.25 20.54
N ARG A 61 -4.42 2.32 21.38
CA ARG A 61 -3.25 1.49 21.05
C ARG A 61 -3.51 0.60 19.84
N ALA A 62 -4.65 -0.08 19.80
CA ALA A 62 -5.02 -0.92 18.65
C ALA A 62 -5.15 -0.12 17.34
N ALA A 63 -5.71 1.11 17.41
CA ALA A 63 -5.79 2.01 16.28
C ALA A 63 -4.42 2.49 15.81
N ALA A 64 -3.50 2.81 16.74
CA ALA A 64 -2.14 3.20 16.43
C ALA A 64 -1.33 2.05 15.79
N GLU A 65 -1.48 0.83 16.31
CA GLU A 65 -0.85 -0.37 15.74
C GLU A 65 -1.38 -0.65 14.33
N ALA A 66 -2.70 -0.55 14.12
CA ALA A 66 -3.31 -0.71 12.80
C ALA A 66 -2.81 0.36 11.81
N ALA A 67 -2.70 1.61 12.23
CA ALA A 67 -2.17 2.70 11.42
C ALA A 67 -0.69 2.49 11.07
N ALA A 68 0.12 2.04 12.03
CA ALA A 68 1.53 1.73 11.81
C ALA A 68 1.70 0.54 10.83
N ALA A 69 0.87 -0.49 10.95
CA ALA A 69 0.88 -1.62 10.04
C ALA A 69 0.46 -1.22 8.62
N GLU A 70 -0.53 -0.33 8.48
CA GLU A 70 -0.93 0.22 7.18
C GLU A 70 0.18 1.05 6.56
N GLN A 71 0.82 1.92 7.34
CA GLN A 71 1.96 2.71 6.87
C GLN A 71 3.11 1.82 6.41
N ALA A 72 3.44 0.78 7.17
CA ALA A 72 4.49 -0.17 6.80
C ALA A 72 4.15 -0.92 5.48
N ARG A 73 2.88 -1.28 5.26
CA ARG A 73 2.44 -1.86 3.99
C ARG A 73 2.59 -0.88 2.82
N GLN A 74 2.23 0.39 3.03
CA GLN A 74 2.36 1.43 2.02
C GLN A 74 3.83 1.71 1.69
N ASP A 75 4.69 1.77 2.71
CA ASP A 75 6.13 1.96 2.54
C ASP A 75 6.76 0.79 1.77
N ALA A 76 6.39 -0.44 2.09
CA ALA A 76 6.82 -1.63 1.37
C ALA A 76 6.32 -1.65 -0.09
N TRP A 77 5.08 -1.20 -0.33
CA TRP A 77 4.54 -1.09 -1.68
C TRP A 77 5.25 -0.01 -2.49
N ASN A 78 5.68 1.09 -1.86
CA ASN A 78 6.44 2.16 -2.50
C ASN A 78 7.93 1.82 -2.72
N ASP A 79 8.47 0.84 -2.00
CA ASP A 79 9.88 0.44 -2.15
C ASP A 79 10.08 -0.34 -3.46
N THR A 80 10.83 0.24 -4.37
CA THR A 80 11.23 -0.34 -5.66
C THR A 80 12.70 -0.81 -5.66
N THR A 81 13.44 -0.65 -4.56
CA THR A 81 14.89 -0.87 -4.52
C THR A 81 15.28 -2.35 -4.46
N ASN A 82 14.43 -3.18 -3.83
CA ASN A 82 14.66 -4.61 -3.65
C ASN A 82 13.80 -5.46 -4.59
N THR A 83 13.72 -5.06 -5.86
CA THR A 83 12.93 -5.75 -6.88
C THR A 83 13.84 -6.42 -7.93
N PRO A 84 13.36 -7.41 -8.68
CA PRO A 84 14.12 -8.03 -9.76
C PRO A 84 14.31 -7.13 -10.99
N CYS A 85 13.81 -5.88 -10.95
CA CYS A 85 13.91 -4.92 -12.06
C CYS A 85 15.39 -4.64 -12.40
N PRO A 86 15.85 -4.93 -13.62
CA PRO A 86 17.24 -4.67 -14.01
C PRO A 86 17.49 -3.18 -14.26
N ALA A 87 18.72 -2.74 -14.02
CA ALA A 87 19.10 -1.33 -14.23
C ALA A 87 19.00 -0.85 -15.69
N THR A 88 18.91 -1.77 -16.64
CA THR A 88 18.73 -1.51 -18.08
C THR A 88 17.29 -1.16 -18.44
N ALA A 89 16.31 -1.64 -17.65
CA ALA A 89 14.92 -1.37 -17.90
C ALA A 89 14.60 0.12 -17.78
N LYS A 90 13.67 0.59 -18.59
CA LYS A 90 13.06 1.92 -18.52
C LYS A 90 11.67 1.88 -17.88
N ALA A 91 11.01 0.74 -17.94
CA ALA A 91 9.77 0.48 -17.20
C ALA A 91 9.84 -0.88 -16.52
N CYS A 92 9.37 -0.95 -15.28
CA CYS A 92 9.23 -2.17 -14.52
C CYS A 92 7.78 -2.37 -14.08
N VAL A 93 7.32 -3.62 -14.14
CA VAL A 93 5.96 -4.01 -13.79
C VAL A 93 6.01 -5.19 -12.84
N ASP A 94 5.47 -4.99 -11.67
CA ASP A 94 5.21 -6.00 -10.64
C ASP A 94 3.72 -6.38 -10.73
N LEU A 95 3.42 -7.49 -11.42
CA LEU A 95 2.04 -7.93 -11.63
C LEU A 95 1.38 -8.34 -10.33
N ASP A 96 2.12 -9.02 -9.45
CA ASP A 96 1.61 -9.50 -8.17
C ASP A 96 1.37 -8.35 -7.19
N GLY A 97 2.27 -7.35 -7.20
CA GLY A 97 2.13 -6.11 -6.42
C GLY A 97 1.19 -5.08 -7.04
N ARG A 98 0.66 -5.34 -8.25
CA ARG A 98 -0.22 -4.45 -9.03
C ARG A 98 0.34 -3.02 -9.13
N ARG A 99 1.62 -2.93 -9.49
CA ARG A 99 2.34 -1.66 -9.59
C ARG A 99 3.29 -1.63 -10.77
N ALA A 100 3.50 -0.43 -11.31
CA ALA A 100 4.50 -0.19 -12.34
C ALA A 100 5.24 1.11 -12.04
N TRP A 101 6.47 1.24 -12.51
CA TRP A 101 7.28 2.45 -12.37
C TRP A 101 8.22 2.63 -13.55
N LEU A 102 8.63 3.88 -13.75
CA LEU A 102 9.68 4.20 -14.71
C LEU A 102 11.01 4.34 -13.99
N THR A 103 12.07 3.93 -14.64
CA THR A 103 13.43 3.91 -14.07
C THR A 103 14.46 4.42 -15.07
N ASP A 104 15.53 5.00 -14.55
CA ASP A 104 16.71 5.38 -15.31
C ASP A 104 17.98 4.94 -14.57
N GLY A 105 18.76 4.06 -15.22
CA GLY A 105 19.96 3.50 -14.61
C GLY A 105 19.71 2.76 -13.29
N GLY A 106 18.52 2.14 -13.16
CA GLY A 106 18.09 1.42 -11.94
C GLY A 106 17.48 2.30 -10.85
N ASN A 107 17.40 3.62 -11.06
CA ASN A 107 16.74 4.51 -10.11
C ASN A 107 15.31 4.82 -10.56
N THR A 108 14.35 4.74 -9.67
CA THR A 108 12.96 5.12 -9.97
C THR A 108 12.87 6.62 -10.24
N VAL A 109 12.34 6.98 -11.40
CA VAL A 109 12.14 8.37 -11.82
C VAL A 109 10.66 8.77 -11.85
N TYR A 110 9.75 7.79 -11.88
CA TYR A 110 8.30 8.01 -11.76
C TYR A 110 7.61 6.78 -11.14
N GLY A 111 6.67 6.98 -10.26
CA GLY A 111 5.94 5.91 -9.60
C GLY A 111 6.59 5.44 -8.28
N PRO A 112 6.25 4.25 -7.78
CA PRO A 112 5.33 3.29 -8.38
C PRO A 112 3.90 3.80 -8.47
N VAL A 113 3.19 3.36 -9.49
CA VAL A 113 1.77 3.68 -9.72
C VAL A 113 0.94 2.40 -9.72
N TYR A 114 -0.33 2.53 -9.32
CA TYR A 114 -1.24 1.39 -9.29
C TYR A 114 -1.71 1.02 -10.70
N ILE A 115 -1.76 -0.28 -10.97
CA ILE A 115 -2.14 -0.82 -12.28
C ILE A 115 -3.18 -1.95 -12.15
N SER A 116 -3.86 -2.25 -13.25
CA SER A 116 -4.38 -3.58 -13.51
C SER A 116 -3.68 -4.19 -14.73
N SER A 117 -3.73 -5.50 -14.82
CA SER A 117 -3.13 -6.31 -15.87
C SER A 117 -4.15 -7.29 -16.43
N GLY A 118 -3.74 -8.16 -17.32
CA GLY A 118 -4.59 -9.19 -17.88
C GLY A 118 -5.19 -10.11 -16.83
N ALA A 119 -6.48 -10.45 -17.00
CA ALA A 119 -7.13 -11.44 -16.16
C ALA A 119 -6.41 -12.80 -16.26
N PRO A 120 -6.42 -13.62 -15.20
CA PRO A 120 -5.82 -14.96 -15.25
C PRO A 120 -6.41 -15.81 -16.37
N GLY A 121 -5.56 -16.36 -17.24
CA GLY A 121 -5.97 -17.22 -18.35
C GLY A 121 -5.00 -17.14 -19.52
N ALA A 122 -4.85 -18.24 -20.26
CA ALA A 122 -3.84 -18.38 -21.31
C ALA A 122 -3.94 -17.32 -22.43
N ASP A 123 -5.15 -16.79 -22.67
CA ASP A 123 -5.41 -15.84 -23.76
C ASP A 123 -5.52 -14.38 -23.26
N THR A 124 -5.50 -14.16 -21.95
CA THR A 124 -5.76 -12.84 -21.34
C THR A 124 -4.65 -12.38 -20.39
N GLU A 125 -3.77 -13.27 -19.96
CA GLU A 125 -2.71 -12.95 -19.00
C GLU A 125 -1.65 -12.03 -19.62
N THR A 126 -1.22 -11.02 -18.87
CA THR A 126 -0.05 -10.21 -19.25
C THR A 126 1.21 -11.07 -19.19
N PRO A 127 2.02 -11.15 -20.26
CA PRO A 127 3.21 -11.99 -20.27
C PRO A 127 4.30 -11.43 -19.36
N ARG A 128 4.96 -12.32 -18.60
CA ARG A 128 6.15 -11.99 -17.81
C ARG A 128 7.42 -12.13 -18.64
N GLY A 129 8.41 -11.32 -18.40
CA GLY A 129 9.71 -11.36 -19.07
C GLY A 129 10.25 -9.99 -19.42
N THR A 130 11.25 -9.97 -20.29
CA THR A 130 11.86 -8.75 -20.82
C THR A 130 11.31 -8.49 -22.22
N PHE A 131 10.78 -7.29 -22.41
CA PHE A 131 10.20 -6.79 -23.65
C PHE A 131 10.86 -5.47 -24.03
N HIS A 132 10.52 -4.97 -25.22
CA HIS A 132 10.94 -3.63 -25.64
C HIS A 132 9.75 -2.89 -26.22
N VAL A 133 9.68 -1.58 -26.00
CA VAL A 133 8.67 -0.73 -26.62
C VAL A 133 8.78 -0.86 -28.14
N THR A 134 7.70 -1.27 -28.78
CA THR A 134 7.65 -1.51 -30.24
C THR A 134 7.19 -0.30 -31.02
N TYR A 135 6.10 0.32 -30.58
CA TYR A 135 5.53 1.56 -31.14
C TYR A 135 4.58 2.20 -30.15
N LYS A 136 4.14 3.44 -30.45
CA LYS A 136 3.25 4.21 -29.59
C LYS A 136 2.15 4.87 -30.40
N VAL A 137 0.93 4.91 -29.84
CA VAL A 137 -0.22 5.60 -30.46
C VAL A 137 -0.92 6.44 -29.38
N LYS A 138 -1.02 7.77 -29.61
CA LYS A 138 -1.59 8.69 -28.62
C LYS A 138 -3.09 8.48 -28.43
N ASP A 139 -3.83 8.36 -29.51
CA ASP A 139 -5.30 8.27 -29.53
C ASP A 139 -5.72 6.91 -30.12
N GLU A 140 -5.27 5.82 -29.49
CA GLU A 140 -5.53 4.46 -29.92
C GLU A 140 -6.97 4.04 -29.69
N VAL A 141 -7.46 3.17 -30.57
CA VAL A 141 -8.78 2.56 -30.47
C VAL A 141 -8.64 1.06 -30.78
N SER A 142 -9.08 0.22 -29.86
CA SER A 142 -9.04 -1.22 -30.05
C SER A 142 -10.21 -1.73 -30.88
N HIS A 143 -9.98 -2.02 -32.16
CA HIS A 143 -11.01 -2.60 -33.03
C HIS A 143 -11.42 -4.02 -32.60
N GLU A 144 -10.57 -4.75 -31.91
CA GLU A 144 -10.86 -6.07 -31.36
C GLU A 144 -11.89 -6.01 -30.21
N PHE A 145 -11.87 -4.93 -29.42
CA PHE A 145 -12.73 -4.73 -28.26
C PHE A 145 -13.80 -3.65 -28.50
N ASN A 146 -14.49 -3.74 -29.64
CA ASN A 146 -15.63 -2.87 -29.98
C ASN A 146 -15.30 -1.38 -29.95
N ASP A 147 -14.21 -1.01 -30.58
CA ASP A 147 -13.67 0.36 -30.67
C ASP A 147 -13.44 1.01 -29.27
N ALA A 148 -13.06 0.20 -28.29
CA ALA A 148 -12.73 0.71 -26.96
C ALA A 148 -11.55 1.68 -27.04
N PRO A 149 -11.64 2.88 -26.45
CA PRO A 149 -10.54 3.84 -26.44
C PRO A 149 -9.38 3.34 -25.56
N MET A 150 -8.16 3.42 -26.08
CA MET A 150 -6.91 3.08 -25.41
C MET A 150 -5.92 4.28 -25.50
N PRO A 151 -6.24 5.44 -24.96
CA PRO A 151 -5.36 6.61 -25.08
C PRO A 151 -3.99 6.32 -24.46
N ASN A 152 -2.95 6.94 -25.02
CA ASN A 152 -1.57 6.82 -24.56
C ASN A 152 -1.02 5.39 -24.65
N SER A 153 -1.37 4.64 -25.70
CA SER A 153 -0.87 3.29 -25.89
C SER A 153 0.62 3.24 -26.19
N VAL A 154 1.35 2.51 -25.35
CA VAL A 154 2.77 2.18 -25.49
C VAL A 154 2.89 0.67 -25.59
N TYR A 155 3.01 0.16 -26.81
CA TYR A 155 3.07 -1.26 -27.08
C TYR A 155 4.45 -1.84 -26.75
N PHE A 156 4.51 -2.97 -26.05
CA PHE A 156 5.75 -3.68 -25.73
C PHE A 156 5.79 -5.09 -26.30
N THR A 157 4.75 -5.50 -27.02
CA THR A 157 4.75 -6.72 -27.87
C THR A 157 4.14 -6.42 -29.22
N TRP A 158 4.50 -7.22 -30.23
CA TRP A 158 3.84 -7.19 -31.54
C TRP A 158 2.46 -7.90 -31.54
N SER A 159 2.16 -8.65 -30.46
CA SER A 159 0.88 -9.33 -30.26
C SER A 159 -0.20 -8.46 -29.58
N GLY A 160 0.06 -7.18 -29.33
CA GLY A 160 -0.95 -6.23 -28.90
C GLY A 160 -0.93 -5.87 -27.42
N HIS A 161 0.05 -6.31 -26.61
CA HIS A 161 0.17 -5.88 -25.21
C HIS A 161 0.77 -4.47 -25.12
N ALA A 162 0.10 -3.61 -24.37
CA ALA A 162 0.48 -2.22 -24.22
C ALA A 162 0.20 -1.70 -22.81
N PHE A 163 0.92 -0.65 -22.40
CA PHE A 163 0.44 0.28 -21.39
C PHE A 163 -0.55 1.24 -22.06
N HIS A 164 -1.66 1.54 -21.43
CA HIS A 164 -2.58 2.59 -21.88
C HIS A 164 -3.44 3.13 -20.74
N GLN A 165 -4.12 4.25 -20.98
CA GLN A 165 -5.11 4.74 -20.04
C GLN A 165 -6.28 3.76 -19.93
N GLY A 166 -6.61 3.36 -18.71
CA GLY A 166 -7.71 2.49 -18.40
C GLY A 166 -8.09 2.56 -16.92
N ASN A 167 -8.99 1.68 -16.52
CA ASN A 167 -9.37 1.57 -15.09
C ASN A 167 -8.43 0.58 -14.39
N PRO A 168 -7.52 1.03 -13.50
CA PRO A 168 -6.59 0.15 -12.82
C PRO A 168 -7.23 -0.78 -11.78
N ASN A 169 -8.56 -0.69 -11.58
CA ASN A 169 -9.31 -1.59 -10.70
C ASN A 169 -10.04 -2.71 -11.46
N VAL A 170 -9.92 -2.75 -12.79
CA VAL A 170 -10.58 -3.75 -13.65
C VAL A 170 -9.54 -4.46 -14.49
N ASP A 171 -9.50 -5.78 -14.41
CA ASP A 171 -8.58 -6.60 -15.20
C ASP A 171 -8.81 -6.41 -16.70
N SER A 172 -7.73 -6.51 -17.47
CA SER A 172 -7.73 -6.35 -18.92
C SER A 172 -7.71 -7.72 -19.65
N ALA A 173 -7.58 -7.66 -20.96
CA ALA A 173 -7.30 -8.82 -21.81
C ALA A 173 -5.79 -8.93 -22.14
N GLY A 174 -4.91 -8.45 -21.24
CA GLY A 174 -3.45 -8.54 -21.37
C GLY A 174 -2.71 -7.20 -21.32
N CYS A 175 -3.37 -6.09 -21.60
CA CYS A 175 -2.78 -4.77 -21.48
C CYS A 175 -2.62 -4.34 -20.01
N ILE A 176 -1.76 -3.37 -19.77
CA ILE A 176 -1.56 -2.75 -18.45
C ILE A 176 -2.33 -1.43 -18.45
N HIS A 177 -3.37 -1.37 -17.62
CA HIS A 177 -4.16 -0.17 -17.41
C HIS A 177 -3.48 0.76 -16.41
N LEU A 178 -3.37 2.02 -16.78
CA LEU A 178 -2.86 3.12 -15.98
C LEU A 178 -3.94 4.18 -15.77
N GLY A 179 -3.91 4.88 -14.65
CA GLY A 179 -4.69 6.11 -14.47
C GLY A 179 -4.31 7.17 -15.50
N GLY A 180 -5.15 8.20 -15.66
CA GLY A 180 -4.96 9.21 -16.71
C GLY A 180 -3.58 9.88 -16.69
N SER A 181 -3.20 10.48 -15.54
CA SER A 181 -1.89 11.15 -15.39
C SER A 181 -0.71 10.20 -15.50
N ASP A 182 -0.88 8.95 -15.04
CA ASP A 182 0.16 7.93 -15.07
C ASP A 182 0.39 7.45 -16.50
N SER A 183 -0.69 7.26 -17.27
CA SER A 183 -0.59 6.91 -18.69
C SER A 183 0.09 8.01 -19.51
N ASP A 184 -0.18 9.29 -19.20
CA ASP A 184 0.52 10.43 -19.82
C ASP A 184 2.03 10.40 -19.51
N ALA A 185 2.41 10.09 -18.25
CA ALA A 185 3.81 10.00 -17.86
C ALA A 185 4.53 8.86 -18.59
N PHE A 186 3.93 7.67 -18.64
CA PHE A 186 4.49 6.53 -19.35
C PHE A 186 4.60 6.80 -20.86
N PHE A 187 3.55 7.35 -21.46
CA PHE A 187 3.57 7.71 -22.87
C PHE A 187 4.65 8.73 -23.21
N ASN A 188 4.86 9.74 -22.37
CA ASN A 188 5.83 10.80 -22.67
C ASN A 188 7.27 10.39 -22.42
N GLN A 189 7.54 9.49 -21.45
CA GLN A 189 8.90 9.14 -21.03
C GLN A 189 9.43 7.88 -21.71
N LEU A 190 8.58 6.95 -22.14
CA LEU A 190 8.99 5.74 -22.85
C LEU A 190 9.14 6.03 -24.35
N HIS A 191 10.16 5.43 -24.97
CA HIS A 191 10.47 5.55 -26.39
C HIS A 191 10.61 4.15 -27.01
N GLU A 192 10.45 4.07 -28.33
CA GLU A 192 10.66 2.84 -29.07
C GLU A 192 12.07 2.28 -28.81
N GLY A 193 12.14 1.00 -28.50
CA GLY A 193 13.37 0.29 -28.13
C GLY A 193 13.67 0.30 -26.62
N ASP A 194 12.97 1.09 -25.80
CA ASP A 194 13.14 1.05 -24.35
C ASP A 194 12.76 -0.30 -23.77
N GLU A 195 13.57 -0.81 -22.84
CA GLU A 195 13.35 -2.09 -22.18
C GLU A 195 12.23 -2.00 -21.15
N VAL A 196 11.31 -2.96 -21.19
CA VAL A 196 10.21 -3.16 -20.26
C VAL A 196 10.37 -4.51 -19.59
N PHE A 197 10.49 -4.53 -18.27
CA PHE A 197 10.63 -5.74 -17.47
C PHE A 197 9.36 -6.01 -16.67
N ILE A 198 8.78 -7.21 -16.84
CA ILE A 198 7.51 -7.64 -16.23
C ILE A 198 7.73 -8.93 -15.44
N TYR A 199 7.38 -8.95 -14.15
CA TYR A 199 7.56 -10.11 -13.26
C TYR A 199 6.37 -10.36 -12.33
#